data_cdde3004b16f5f844ea8b523e3ba4d37
#
_entry.id   cdde3004b16f5f844ea8b523e3ba4d37
#
_cell.length_a   1.000
_cell.length_b   1.000
_cell.length_c   1.000
_cell.angle_alpha   90.00
_cell.angle_beta   90.00
_cell.angle_gamma   90.00
#
_symmetry.space_group_name_H-M   'P 1'
#
loop_
_entity.id
_entity.type
_entity.pdbx_description
1 polymer ?
#
loop_
_entity_poly.entity_id
_entity_poly.type
_entity_poly.pdbx_seq_one_letter_code
_entity_poly.pdbx_strand_id
1 'polypeptide(L)'
;IIDFVDLNSNIVTDLGTGGGMPGIIIAFMLKNMKKNLKIHLYEKSHHKSVFLREVSRKLKLKTEIFQENVFDLKKLKTGSIMSRAFKPMPIVLDLVYENFSIYKNLIFFMGKNGKKIFENSLKEWDLEYVEKKSLTNEDSFLLNIKKIKKKIKKNKKTKCKLFLL
;
A
#
# COMPACT_ATOMS: atom_id res chain seq x y z
N ILE A 1 13.33 1.33 3.84
CA ILE A 1 12.19 0.62 3.22
C ILE A 1 12.57 -0.75 2.68
N ILE A 2 13.73 -0.92 2.09
CA ILE A 2 14.10 -2.17 1.43
C ILE A 2 14.03 -3.38 2.38
N ASP A 3 14.29 -3.16 3.68
CA ASP A 3 14.20 -4.18 4.72
C ASP A 3 12.77 -4.74 4.90
N PHE A 4 11.77 -4.02 4.44
CA PHE A 4 10.37 -4.45 4.50
C PHE A 4 9.88 -5.07 3.19
N VAL A 5 10.61 -4.89 2.09
CA VAL A 5 10.26 -5.48 0.80
C VAL A 5 10.50 -6.98 0.83
N ASP A 6 9.52 -7.76 0.42
CA ASP A 6 9.68 -9.21 0.27
C ASP A 6 10.57 -9.53 -0.93
N LEU A 7 11.85 -9.70 -0.68
CA LEU A 7 12.87 -10.00 -1.69
C LEU A 7 12.77 -11.43 -2.26
N ASN A 8 11.92 -12.29 -1.70
CA ASN A 8 11.68 -13.66 -2.17
C ASN A 8 10.46 -13.75 -3.10
N SER A 9 9.71 -12.66 -3.26
CA SER A 9 8.61 -12.59 -4.21
C SER A 9 9.09 -12.23 -5.62
N ASN A 10 8.21 -12.36 -6.61
CA ASN A 10 8.50 -11.93 -7.99
C ASN A 10 8.03 -10.51 -8.28
N ILE A 11 7.10 -9.98 -7.48
CA ILE A 11 6.39 -8.73 -7.75
C ILE A 11 6.30 -7.90 -6.47
N VAL A 12 6.54 -6.61 -6.60
CA VAL A 12 6.23 -5.57 -5.62
C VAL A 12 5.32 -4.53 -6.27
N THR A 13 4.29 -4.11 -5.57
CA THR A 13 3.28 -3.18 -6.10
C THR A 13 3.36 -1.82 -5.41
N ASP A 14 3.37 -0.74 -6.18
CA ASP A 14 3.28 0.64 -5.71
C ASP A 14 1.95 1.27 -6.13
N LEU A 15 1.11 1.60 -5.15
CA LEU A 15 -0.25 2.11 -5.35
C LEU A 15 -0.25 3.63 -5.50
N GLY A 16 -0.70 4.12 -6.64
CA GLY A 16 -0.75 5.54 -6.93
C GLY A 16 0.65 6.17 -6.92
N THR A 17 1.56 5.55 -7.65
CA THR A 17 2.99 5.88 -7.63
C THR A 17 3.31 7.34 -7.99
N GLY A 18 2.41 8.06 -8.64
CA GLY A 18 2.58 9.46 -9.01
C GLY A 18 3.79 9.67 -9.92
N GLY A 19 4.77 10.46 -9.44
CA GLY A 19 6.05 10.65 -10.11
C GLY A 19 7.05 9.50 -9.95
N GLY A 20 6.61 8.32 -9.48
CA GLY A 20 7.46 7.14 -9.33
C GLY A 20 8.06 6.94 -7.94
N MET A 21 7.52 7.58 -6.92
CA MET A 21 8.04 7.52 -5.56
C MET A 21 7.09 6.80 -4.61
N PRO A 22 7.43 5.65 -4.03
CA PRO A 22 8.79 5.08 -3.94
C PRO A 22 9.17 4.10 -5.06
N GLY A 23 8.24 3.67 -5.92
CA GLY A 23 8.38 2.52 -6.81
C GLY A 23 9.61 2.56 -7.72
N ILE A 24 9.88 3.68 -8.40
CA ILE A 24 11.07 3.85 -9.27
C ILE A 24 12.37 3.74 -8.46
N ILE A 25 12.41 4.33 -7.27
CA ILE A 25 13.60 4.26 -6.40
C ILE A 25 13.86 2.82 -5.96
N ILE A 26 12.81 2.12 -5.55
CA ILE A 26 12.92 0.69 -5.18
C ILE A 26 13.37 -0.15 -6.38
N ALA A 27 12.82 0.08 -7.57
CA ALA A 27 13.24 -0.62 -8.79
C ALA A 27 14.73 -0.40 -9.08
N PHE A 28 15.23 0.84 -8.91
CA PHE A 28 16.64 1.17 -9.08
C PHE A 28 17.53 0.48 -8.04
N MET A 29 17.11 0.48 -6.77
CA MET A 29 17.84 -0.21 -5.70
C MET A 29 17.91 -1.72 -5.98
N LEU A 30 16.79 -2.35 -6.34
CA LEU A 30 16.73 -3.79 -6.65
C LEU A 30 17.61 -4.16 -7.84
N LYS A 31 17.66 -3.31 -8.88
CA LYS A 31 18.59 -3.47 -10.00
C LYS A 31 20.03 -3.50 -9.53
N ASN A 32 20.46 -2.54 -8.70
CA ASN A 32 21.81 -2.48 -8.16
C ASN A 32 22.15 -3.67 -7.26
N MET A 33 21.16 -4.17 -6.53
CA MET A 33 21.26 -5.38 -5.71
C MET A 33 21.20 -6.68 -6.55
N LYS A 34 21.10 -6.60 -7.87
CA LYS A 34 20.94 -7.74 -8.79
C LYS A 34 19.75 -8.64 -8.45
N LYS A 35 18.68 -8.06 -7.86
CA LYS A 35 17.44 -8.76 -7.53
C LYS A 35 16.50 -8.81 -8.73
N ASN A 36 15.88 -9.97 -8.96
CA ASN A 36 15.03 -10.20 -10.13
C ASN A 36 13.54 -9.96 -9.83
N LEU A 37 13.21 -8.90 -9.07
CA LEU A 37 11.83 -8.52 -8.79
C LEU A 37 11.34 -7.51 -9.82
N LYS A 38 10.07 -7.63 -10.21
CA LYS A 38 9.35 -6.66 -11.05
C LYS A 38 8.57 -5.71 -10.15
N ILE A 39 8.61 -4.41 -10.43
CA ILE A 39 7.81 -3.42 -9.73
C ILE A 39 6.59 -3.06 -10.60
N HIS A 40 5.40 -3.31 -10.08
CA HIS A 40 4.14 -2.90 -10.65
C HIS A 40 3.78 -1.49 -10.14
N LEU A 41 3.70 -0.53 -11.05
CA LEU A 41 3.41 0.88 -10.76
C LEU A 41 1.99 1.20 -11.23
N TYR A 42 1.06 1.43 -10.30
CA TYR A 42 -0.31 1.83 -10.63
C TYR A 42 -0.44 3.36 -10.60
N GLU A 43 -0.75 3.95 -11.76
CA GLU A 43 -0.97 5.39 -11.91
C GLU A 43 -2.04 5.65 -12.99
N LYS A 44 -3.16 6.26 -12.60
CA LYS A 44 -4.25 6.53 -13.53
C LYS A 44 -4.01 7.70 -14.51
N SER A 45 -3.12 8.62 -14.17
CA SER A 45 -2.81 9.79 -15.00
C SER A 45 -1.99 9.38 -16.22
N HIS A 46 -2.49 9.69 -17.43
CA HIS A 46 -1.80 9.42 -18.68
C HIS A 46 -0.40 10.06 -18.70
N HIS A 47 -0.31 11.36 -18.43
CA HIS A 47 0.97 12.09 -18.46
C HIS A 47 2.02 11.49 -17.51
N LYS A 48 1.61 11.14 -16.28
CA LYS A 48 2.52 10.50 -15.31
C LYS A 48 2.92 9.10 -15.77
N SER A 49 2.00 8.33 -16.33
CA SER A 49 2.30 6.99 -16.85
C SER A 49 3.28 7.02 -18.03
N VAL A 50 3.15 8.00 -18.93
CA VAL A 50 4.12 8.21 -20.01
C VAL A 50 5.50 8.54 -19.45
N PHE A 51 5.57 9.49 -18.50
CA PHE A 51 6.81 9.84 -17.82
C PHE A 51 7.46 8.63 -17.14
N LEU A 52 6.69 7.83 -16.42
CA LEU A 52 7.19 6.61 -15.75
C LEU A 52 7.75 5.59 -16.72
N ARG A 53 7.10 5.38 -17.87
CA ARG A 53 7.61 4.48 -18.93
C ARG A 53 8.93 4.98 -19.50
N GLU A 54 9.05 6.30 -19.72
CA GLU A 54 10.29 6.91 -20.21
C GLU A 54 11.43 6.75 -19.22
N VAL A 55 11.22 7.09 -17.94
CA VAL A 55 12.21 6.93 -16.87
C VAL A 55 12.63 5.47 -16.73
N SER A 56 11.67 4.55 -16.68
CA SER A 56 11.93 3.11 -16.59
C SER A 56 12.79 2.59 -17.75
N ARG A 57 12.49 3.03 -18.97
CA ARG A 57 13.25 2.68 -20.16
C ARG A 57 14.67 3.24 -20.12
N LYS A 58 14.83 4.54 -19.82
CA LYS A 58 16.14 5.19 -19.73
C LYS A 58 17.05 4.55 -18.69
N LEU A 59 16.49 4.21 -17.53
CA LEU A 59 17.23 3.58 -16.43
C LEU A 59 17.28 2.05 -16.54
N LYS A 60 16.68 1.45 -17.57
CA LYS A 60 16.58 0.00 -17.77
C LYS A 60 16.09 -0.72 -16.51
N LEU A 61 15.00 -0.23 -15.93
CA LEU A 61 14.40 -0.79 -14.71
C LEU A 61 13.44 -1.93 -15.04
N LYS A 62 13.32 -2.87 -14.12
CA LYS A 62 12.35 -3.97 -14.21
C LYS A 62 11.01 -3.53 -13.62
N THR A 63 10.28 -2.70 -14.36
CA THR A 63 8.98 -2.16 -13.96
C THR A 63 7.90 -2.49 -15.00
N GLU A 64 6.66 -2.49 -14.54
CA GLU A 64 5.47 -2.54 -15.38
C GLU A 64 4.51 -1.43 -14.92
N ILE A 65 4.10 -0.55 -15.85
CA ILE A 65 3.28 0.63 -15.55
C ILE A 65 1.86 0.36 -16.01
N PHE A 66 0.93 0.32 -15.05
CA PHE A 66 -0.49 0.14 -15.25
C PHE A 66 -1.19 1.50 -15.19
N GLN A 67 -1.65 1.97 -16.36
CA GLN A 67 -2.44 3.18 -16.46
C GLN A 67 -3.92 2.85 -16.19
N GLU A 68 -4.21 2.42 -14.97
CA GLU A 68 -5.49 1.88 -14.57
C GLU A 68 -5.89 2.40 -13.19
N ASN A 69 -7.18 2.39 -12.90
CA ASN A 69 -7.67 2.62 -11.56
C ASN A 69 -7.62 1.30 -10.78
N VAL A 70 -6.70 1.18 -9.84
CA VAL A 70 -6.50 -0.04 -9.06
C VAL A 70 -7.73 -0.50 -8.27
N PHE A 71 -8.69 0.40 -8.00
CA PHE A 71 -9.95 0.05 -7.33
C PHE A 71 -10.86 -0.85 -8.17
N ASP A 72 -10.71 -0.81 -9.50
CA ASP A 72 -11.53 -1.59 -10.44
C ASP A 72 -10.97 -3.01 -10.66
N LEU A 73 -9.75 -3.27 -10.19
CA LEU A 73 -9.07 -4.55 -10.34
C LEU A 73 -9.39 -5.48 -9.16
N LYS A 74 -9.45 -6.78 -9.41
CA LYS A 74 -9.73 -7.79 -8.39
C LYS A 74 -8.71 -8.94 -8.44
N LYS A 75 -8.59 -9.64 -7.31
CA LYS A 75 -7.71 -10.82 -7.16
C LYS A 75 -6.24 -10.55 -7.49
N LEU A 76 -5.78 -9.34 -7.22
CA LEU A 76 -4.38 -8.96 -7.40
C LEU A 76 -3.46 -9.82 -6.53
N LYS A 77 -2.24 -10.06 -7.03
CA LYS A 77 -1.23 -10.87 -6.34
C LYS A 77 0.10 -10.14 -6.37
N THR A 78 0.77 -10.08 -5.22
CA THR A 78 2.09 -9.43 -5.08
C THR A 78 2.79 -9.94 -3.81
N GLY A 79 4.07 -9.69 -3.66
CA GLY A 79 4.77 -9.88 -2.39
C GLY A 79 4.50 -8.72 -1.46
N SER A 80 5.02 -7.56 -1.79
CA SER A 80 4.84 -6.35 -0.99
C SER A 80 3.99 -5.32 -1.72
N ILE A 81 3.14 -4.63 -0.96
CA ILE A 81 2.37 -3.47 -1.43
C ILE A 81 2.97 -2.22 -0.78
N MET A 82 3.20 -1.18 -1.56
CA MET A 82 3.63 0.13 -1.06
C MET A 82 2.54 1.17 -1.30
N SER A 83 2.37 2.09 -0.36
CA SER A 83 1.45 3.21 -0.50
C SER A 83 2.04 4.46 0.16
N ARG A 84 2.25 5.51 -0.66
CA ARG A 84 2.73 6.82 -0.22
C ARG A 84 1.84 7.91 -0.77
N ALA A 85 1.18 8.68 0.09
CA ALA A 85 0.33 9.82 -0.29
C ALA A 85 -0.70 9.52 -1.42
N PHE A 86 -1.14 8.27 -1.53
CA PHE A 86 -2.08 7.81 -2.55
C PHE A 86 -3.51 8.13 -2.17
N LYS A 87 -3.97 7.56 -1.06
CA LYS A 87 -5.30 7.73 -0.47
C LYS A 87 -5.18 7.67 1.06
N PRO A 88 -6.18 8.18 1.81
CA PRO A 88 -6.25 7.97 3.25
C PRO A 88 -6.11 6.48 3.62
N MET A 89 -5.40 6.20 4.69
CA MET A 89 -5.09 4.83 5.12
C MET A 89 -6.31 3.91 5.21
N PRO A 90 -7.49 4.31 5.75
CA PRO A 90 -8.65 3.42 5.79
C PRO A 90 -9.09 2.96 4.39
N ILE A 91 -9.05 3.87 3.39
CA ILE A 91 -9.41 3.54 2.01
C ILE A 91 -8.42 2.55 1.40
N VAL A 92 -7.13 2.69 1.71
CA VAL A 92 -6.11 1.74 1.21
C VAL A 92 -6.25 0.38 1.90
N LEU A 93 -6.60 0.35 3.19
CA LEU A 93 -6.88 -0.89 3.90
C LEU A 93 -8.08 -1.64 3.30
N ASP A 94 -9.18 -0.93 3.01
CA ASP A 94 -10.33 -1.51 2.31
C ASP A 94 -9.93 -2.03 0.92
N LEU A 95 -9.20 -1.23 0.14
CA LEU A 95 -8.71 -1.62 -1.19
C LEU A 95 -7.87 -2.91 -1.12
N VAL A 96 -6.91 -2.99 -0.21
CA VAL A 96 -6.04 -4.17 -0.08
C VAL A 96 -6.85 -5.38 0.37
N TYR A 97 -7.74 -5.22 1.34
CA TYR A 97 -8.60 -6.28 1.86
C TYR A 97 -9.53 -6.87 0.79
N GLU A 98 -10.08 -6.03 -0.09
CA GLU A 98 -11.08 -6.44 -1.10
C GLU A 98 -10.47 -6.87 -2.43
N ASN A 99 -9.34 -6.30 -2.83
CA ASN A 99 -8.82 -6.41 -4.18
C ASN A 99 -7.57 -7.29 -4.29
N PHE A 100 -6.83 -7.51 -3.19
CA PHE A 100 -5.64 -8.36 -3.19
C PHE A 100 -5.95 -9.73 -2.58
N SER A 101 -5.70 -10.77 -3.36
CA SER A 101 -5.91 -12.17 -2.92
C SER A 101 -4.67 -12.79 -2.28
N ILE A 102 -3.49 -12.35 -2.69
CA ILE A 102 -2.19 -12.81 -2.17
C ILE A 102 -1.26 -11.62 -2.02
N TYR A 103 -0.79 -11.39 -0.82
CA TYR A 103 0.29 -10.47 -0.50
C TYR A 103 0.92 -10.87 0.84
N LYS A 104 2.16 -10.44 1.08
CA LYS A 104 2.88 -10.72 2.33
C LYS A 104 2.77 -9.56 3.31
N ASN A 105 2.85 -8.34 2.80
CA ASN A 105 2.77 -7.14 3.64
C ASN A 105 2.34 -5.90 2.85
N LEU A 106 1.88 -4.91 3.61
CA LEU A 106 1.52 -3.57 3.13
C LEU A 106 2.37 -2.53 3.86
N ILE A 107 3.11 -1.71 3.10
CA ILE A 107 4.04 -0.72 3.62
C ILE A 107 3.46 0.67 3.39
N PHE A 108 3.14 1.38 4.47
CA PHE A 108 2.73 2.78 4.43
C PHE A 108 3.87 3.73 4.75
N PHE A 109 3.91 4.84 4.04
CA PHE A 109 4.73 6.00 4.37
C PHE A 109 3.84 7.03 5.08
N MET A 110 4.06 7.20 6.37
CA MET A 110 3.26 8.05 7.24
C MET A 110 4.02 9.33 7.57
N GLY A 111 3.37 10.48 7.39
CA GLY A 111 3.91 11.79 7.75
C GLY A 111 3.36 12.29 9.09
N LYS A 112 3.47 13.60 9.36
CA LYS A 112 3.15 14.28 10.63
C LYS A 112 1.81 13.88 11.25
N ASN A 113 0.75 13.75 10.46
CA ASN A 113 -0.58 13.33 10.96
C ASN A 113 -0.78 11.80 10.95
N GLY A 114 0.26 11.06 10.58
CA GLY A 114 0.18 9.62 10.37
C GLY A 114 -0.24 8.85 11.61
N LYS A 115 0.25 9.25 12.78
CA LYS A 115 -0.07 8.59 14.04
C LYS A 115 -1.56 8.64 14.37
N LYS A 116 -2.17 9.82 14.27
CA LYS A 116 -3.61 10.00 14.48
C LYS A 116 -4.46 9.22 13.48
N ILE A 117 -4.05 9.19 12.21
CA ILE A 117 -4.74 8.43 11.16
C ILE A 117 -4.64 6.93 11.45
N PHE A 118 -3.47 6.46 11.84
CA PHE A 118 -3.23 5.07 12.19
C PHE A 118 -4.06 4.63 13.40
N GLU A 119 -4.02 5.37 14.50
CA GLU A 119 -4.81 5.11 15.72
C GLU A 119 -6.32 5.06 15.41
N ASN A 120 -6.82 5.96 14.57
CA ASN A 120 -8.21 5.91 14.13
C ASN A 120 -8.52 4.66 13.30
N SER A 121 -7.59 4.23 12.44
CA SER A 121 -7.76 3.00 11.65
C SER A 121 -7.83 1.75 12.54
N LEU A 122 -7.12 1.72 13.66
CA LEU A 122 -7.18 0.62 14.63
C LEU A 122 -8.57 0.46 15.30
N LYS A 123 -9.46 1.44 15.20
CA LYS A 123 -10.85 1.30 15.71
C LYS A 123 -11.68 0.34 14.86
N GLU A 124 -11.41 0.28 13.55
CA GLU A 124 -12.14 -0.55 12.58
C GLU A 124 -11.35 -1.77 12.11
N TRP A 125 -10.03 -1.73 12.25
CA TRP A 125 -9.11 -2.76 11.76
C TRP A 125 -8.32 -3.39 12.89
N ASP A 126 -8.12 -4.70 12.81
CA ASP A 126 -7.15 -5.46 13.59
C ASP A 126 -5.93 -5.71 12.70
N LEU A 127 -4.79 -5.13 13.09
CA LEU A 127 -3.59 -5.06 12.26
C LEU A 127 -2.40 -5.68 13.01
N GLU A 128 -1.70 -6.61 12.34
CA GLU A 128 -0.37 -7.04 12.79
C GLU A 128 0.69 -6.21 12.06
N TYR A 129 1.48 -5.44 12.78
CA TYR A 129 2.37 -4.45 12.17
C TYR A 129 3.69 -4.26 12.91
N VAL A 130 4.66 -3.65 12.20
CA VAL A 130 5.91 -3.13 12.74
C VAL A 130 6.06 -1.67 12.31
N GLU A 131 6.44 -0.80 13.24
CA GLU A 131 6.75 0.61 12.98
C GLU A 131 8.26 0.81 12.90
N LYS A 132 8.72 1.63 11.94
CA LYS A 132 10.11 2.06 11.80
C LYS A 132 10.16 3.57 11.62
N LYS A 133 10.83 4.30 12.50
CA LYS A 133 11.01 5.75 12.40
C LYS A 133 11.72 6.12 11.09
N SER A 134 11.38 7.28 10.54
CA SER A 134 12.09 7.85 9.41
C SER A 134 13.50 8.31 9.84
N LEU A 135 14.46 8.17 8.94
CA LEU A 135 15.82 8.68 9.17
C LEU A 135 15.96 10.18 8.82
N THR A 136 15.02 10.73 8.06
CA THR A 136 15.11 12.07 7.48
C THR A 136 14.10 13.06 8.08
N ASN A 137 13.14 12.59 8.85
CA ASN A 137 12.10 13.43 9.46
C ASN A 137 11.52 12.75 10.69
N GLU A 138 11.64 13.40 11.85
CA GLU A 138 11.20 12.86 13.14
C GLU A 138 9.70 12.63 13.24
N ASP A 139 8.88 13.41 12.52
CA ASP A 139 7.43 13.29 12.47
C ASP A 139 6.93 12.20 11.50
N SER A 140 7.85 11.51 10.82
CA SER A 140 7.52 10.54 9.80
C SER A 140 7.97 9.13 10.18
N PHE A 141 7.22 8.13 9.74
CA PHE A 141 7.54 6.72 9.99
C PHE A 141 7.03 5.82 8.87
N LEU A 142 7.58 4.62 8.79
CA LEU A 142 7.09 3.54 7.96
C LEU A 142 6.28 2.59 8.83
N LEU A 143 5.14 2.15 8.30
CA LEU A 143 4.31 1.13 8.90
C LEU A 143 4.29 -0.09 7.99
N ASN A 144 4.81 -1.20 8.48
CA ASN A 144 4.80 -2.48 7.76
C ASN A 144 3.72 -3.38 8.36
N ILE A 145 2.60 -3.53 7.66
CA ILE A 145 1.43 -4.30 8.09
C ILE A 145 1.50 -5.68 7.43
N LYS A 146 1.54 -6.74 8.24
CA LYS A 146 1.61 -8.14 7.79
C LYS A 146 0.25 -8.79 7.67
N LYS A 147 -0.73 -8.33 8.46
CA LYS A 147 -2.08 -8.90 8.49
C LYS A 147 -3.12 -7.81 8.65
N ILE A 148 -4.16 -7.92 7.88
CA ILE A 148 -5.30 -7.00 7.88
C ILE A 148 -6.56 -7.81 8.14
N LYS A 149 -7.30 -7.47 9.20
CA LYS A 149 -8.62 -8.03 9.50
C LYS A 149 -9.60 -6.90 9.80
N LYS A 150 -10.78 -6.92 9.20
CA LYS A 150 -11.84 -5.98 9.52
C LYS A 150 -12.53 -6.40 10.81
N LYS A 151 -12.65 -5.48 11.78
CA LYS A 151 -13.37 -5.74 13.03
C LYS A 151 -14.87 -5.84 12.75
N ILE A 152 -15.52 -6.88 13.25
CA ILE A 152 -16.97 -7.03 13.15
C ILE A 152 -17.61 -5.99 14.09
N LYS A 153 -18.34 -5.02 13.54
CA LYS A 153 -19.17 -4.12 14.34
C LYS A 153 -20.21 -4.96 15.08
N LYS A 154 -20.12 -5.09 16.39
CA LYS A 154 -21.22 -5.66 17.20
C LYS A 154 -22.42 -4.73 16.99
N ASN A 155 -23.40 -5.17 16.22
CA ASN A 155 -24.68 -4.47 16.10
C ASN A 155 -25.23 -4.31 17.51
N LYS A 156 -25.39 -3.07 17.99
CA LYS A 156 -26.24 -2.79 19.13
C LYS A 156 -27.63 -3.27 18.73
N LYS A 157 -28.05 -4.42 19.28
CA LYS A 157 -29.43 -4.89 19.16
C LYS A 157 -30.31 -3.73 19.59
N THR A 158 -31.06 -3.18 18.65
CA THR A 158 -32.19 -2.30 18.92
C THR A 158 -33.11 -3.08 19.81
N LYS A 159 -33.22 -2.72 21.11
CA LYS A 159 -34.25 -3.24 21.99
C LYS A 159 -35.57 -2.75 21.41
N CYS A 160 -36.23 -3.58 20.63
CA CYS A 160 -37.64 -3.41 20.35
C CYS A 160 -38.37 -3.49 21.71
N LYS A 161 -38.80 -2.37 22.26
CA LYS A 161 -39.81 -2.34 23.31
C LYS A 161 -41.12 -2.82 22.65
N LEU A 162 -41.46 -4.06 22.91
CA LEU A 162 -42.80 -4.57 22.65
C LEU A 162 -43.74 -3.82 23.65
N PHE A 163 -44.49 -2.84 23.15
CA PHE A 163 -45.66 -2.33 23.86
C PHE A 163 -46.74 -3.35 23.64
N LEU A 164 -47.02 -4.15 24.71
CA LEU A 164 -48.29 -4.89 24.85
C LEU A 164 -49.36 -3.89 25.28
N LEU A 165 -50.37 -3.73 24.46
CA LEU A 165 -51.69 -3.23 24.84
C LEU A 165 -52.50 -4.39 25.37
#